data_9926b1461c8ee85a6974b872a849724c
#
_entry.id   9926b1461c8ee85a6974b872a849724c
#
_cell.length_a   1.000
_cell.length_b   1.000
_cell.length_c   1.000
_cell.angle_alpha   90.00
_cell.angle_beta   90.00
_cell.angle_gamma   90.00
#
_symmetry.space_group_name_H-M   'P 1'
#
loop_
_entity.id
_entity.type
_entity.pdbx_description
1 polymer ?
#
loop_
_entity_poly.entity_id
_entity_poly.type
_entity_poly.pdbx_seq_one_letter_code
_entity_poly.pdbx_strand_id
1 'polypeptide(L)'
;MSEGKLYWITGLSGAGKTTIDSALYQRLLKKNKNMVFLDGDILKRIFESTHEIDYSFDARKERAMKYARLCNMLVSQGLTVVCCTISMFDDVRNYNREHNANYIEIFLEVPMDVLMKRNQ
;
A
#
# COMPACT_ATOMS: atom_id res chain seq x y z
N MET A 1 -6.78 19.46 14.87
CA MET A 1 -6.45 19.07 13.48
C MET A 1 -7.20 17.80 13.13
N SER A 2 -7.78 17.77 11.94
CA SER A 2 -8.40 16.55 11.48
C SER A 2 -7.30 15.51 11.20
N GLU A 3 -7.55 14.29 11.60
CA GLU A 3 -6.65 13.21 11.30
C GLU A 3 -6.72 12.86 9.82
N GLY A 4 -5.62 12.39 9.27
CA GLY A 4 -5.59 11.90 7.90
C GLY A 4 -6.27 10.56 7.78
N LYS A 5 -6.23 10.02 6.58
CA LYS A 5 -6.84 8.74 6.27
C LYS A 5 -5.82 7.84 5.58
N LEU A 6 -5.85 6.55 5.89
CA LEU A 6 -5.00 5.57 5.24
C LEU A 6 -5.84 4.64 4.38
N TYR A 7 -5.52 4.59 3.09
CA TYR A 7 -5.99 3.57 2.16
C TYR A 7 -4.86 2.59 1.92
N TRP A 8 -5.04 1.37 2.38
CA TRP A 8 -4.04 0.30 2.23
C TRP A 8 -4.54 -0.67 1.19
N ILE A 9 -3.92 -0.65 0.01
CA ILE A 9 -4.37 -1.44 -1.12
C ILE A 9 -3.39 -2.56 -1.35
N THR A 10 -3.87 -3.79 -1.31
CA THR A 10 -3.05 -4.97 -1.51
C THR A 10 -3.72 -5.91 -2.51
N GLY A 11 -2.97 -6.88 -2.98
CA GLY A 11 -3.47 -7.86 -3.93
C GLY A 11 -2.32 -8.66 -4.49
N LEU A 12 -2.66 -9.59 -5.38
CA LEU A 12 -1.65 -10.41 -6.05
C LEU A 12 -0.97 -9.61 -7.16
N SER A 13 0.34 -9.86 -7.33
CA SER A 13 1.10 -9.25 -8.42
C SER A 13 0.46 -9.62 -9.76
N GLY A 14 0.35 -8.64 -10.65
CA GLY A 14 -0.25 -8.85 -11.96
C GLY A 14 -1.77 -8.71 -12.00
N ALA A 15 -2.40 -8.35 -10.88
CA ALA A 15 -3.85 -8.19 -10.81
C ALA A 15 -4.35 -6.83 -11.34
N GLY A 16 -3.49 -6.06 -12.02
CA GLY A 16 -3.85 -4.73 -12.49
C GLY A 16 -3.87 -3.72 -11.36
N LYS A 17 -3.25 -4.03 -10.25
CA LYS A 17 -3.26 -3.23 -9.04
C LYS A 17 -2.76 -1.81 -9.27
N THR A 18 -1.65 -1.65 -9.98
CA THR A 18 -1.05 -0.34 -10.22
C THR A 18 -2.01 0.59 -10.96
N THR A 19 -2.71 0.08 -11.96
CA THR A 19 -3.68 0.87 -12.74
C THR A 19 -4.84 1.34 -11.85
N ILE A 20 -5.38 0.41 -11.05
CA ILE A 20 -6.51 0.72 -10.16
C ILE A 20 -6.07 1.68 -9.06
N ASP A 21 -4.89 1.45 -8.49
CA ASP A 21 -4.32 2.30 -7.45
C ASP A 21 -4.15 3.73 -7.93
N SER A 22 -3.61 3.91 -9.14
CA SER A 22 -3.42 5.23 -9.73
C SER A 22 -4.75 5.93 -10.00
N ALA A 23 -5.75 5.18 -10.49
CA ALA A 23 -7.08 5.73 -10.74
C ALA A 23 -7.73 6.19 -9.44
N LEU A 24 -7.63 5.39 -8.39
CA LEU A 24 -8.16 5.75 -7.07
C LEU A 24 -7.46 7.00 -6.54
N TYR A 25 -6.15 7.06 -6.64
CA TYR A 25 -5.38 8.21 -6.19
C TYR A 25 -5.84 9.49 -6.92
N GLN A 26 -6.00 9.42 -8.24
CA GLN A 26 -6.41 10.58 -9.02
C GLN A 26 -7.81 11.07 -8.61
N ARG A 27 -8.73 10.15 -8.33
CA ARG A 27 -10.05 10.50 -7.86
C ARG A 27 -10.04 11.16 -6.49
N LEU A 28 -9.25 10.61 -5.58
CA LEU A 28 -9.15 11.14 -4.23
C LEU A 28 -8.46 12.50 -4.22
N LEU A 29 -7.47 12.68 -5.08
CA LEU A 29 -6.73 13.93 -5.18
C LEU A 29 -7.63 15.10 -5.54
N LYS A 30 -8.67 14.87 -6.34
CA LYS A 30 -9.64 15.90 -6.70
C LYS A 30 -10.43 16.42 -5.49
N LYS A 31 -10.62 15.56 -4.49
CA LYS A 31 -11.40 15.90 -3.29
C LYS A 31 -10.52 16.33 -2.12
N ASN A 32 -9.27 15.91 -2.11
CA ASN A 32 -8.34 16.14 -1.01
C ASN A 32 -7.03 16.68 -1.55
N LYS A 33 -6.61 17.81 -1.04
CA LYS A 33 -5.36 18.42 -1.49
C LYS A 33 -4.13 17.85 -0.80
N ASN A 34 -4.33 17.21 0.35
CA ASN A 34 -3.22 16.69 1.17
C ASN A 34 -3.10 15.17 0.99
N MET A 35 -2.79 14.75 -0.22
CA MET A 35 -2.70 13.36 -0.59
C MET A 35 -1.26 12.94 -0.84
N VAL A 36 -0.93 11.72 -0.41
CA VAL A 36 0.36 11.09 -0.68
C VAL A 36 0.10 9.71 -1.27
N PHE A 37 0.77 9.40 -2.38
CA PHE A 37 0.70 8.09 -3.01
C PHE A 37 2.02 7.36 -2.77
N LEU A 38 1.96 6.20 -2.13
CA LEU A 38 3.14 5.39 -1.85
C LEU A 38 3.02 4.05 -2.58
N ASP A 39 3.93 3.82 -3.52
CA ASP A 39 4.01 2.57 -4.26
C ASP A 39 5.02 1.67 -3.57
N GLY A 40 4.61 0.45 -3.20
CA GLY A 40 5.47 -0.49 -2.49
C GLY A 40 6.74 -0.85 -3.25
N ASP A 41 6.68 -0.93 -4.58
CA ASP A 41 7.87 -1.22 -5.38
C ASP A 41 8.87 -0.07 -5.32
N ILE A 42 8.40 1.16 -5.33
CA ILE A 42 9.25 2.32 -5.21
C ILE A 42 9.83 2.42 -3.80
N LEU A 43 9.01 2.19 -2.79
CA LEU A 43 9.47 2.20 -1.40
C LEU A 43 10.54 1.14 -1.16
N LYS A 44 10.37 -0.02 -1.76
CA LYS A 44 11.35 -1.10 -1.65
C LYS A 44 12.72 -0.66 -2.15
N ARG A 45 12.76 0.05 -3.27
CA ARG A 45 14.01 0.56 -3.83
C ARG A 45 14.63 1.64 -2.96
N ILE A 46 13.80 2.43 -2.31
CA ILE A 46 14.28 3.50 -1.42
C ILE A 46 14.87 2.91 -0.15
N PHE A 47 14.20 1.95 0.46
CA PHE A 47 14.63 1.38 1.74
C PHE A 47 15.70 0.31 1.60
N GLU A 48 15.77 -0.37 0.47
CA GLU A 48 16.74 -1.43 0.24
C GLU A 48 17.86 -0.90 -0.66
N SER A 49 19.02 -0.58 -0.07
CA SER A 49 20.14 0.02 -0.79
C SER A 49 21.07 -1.02 -1.41
N THR A 50 20.81 -2.30 -1.23
CA THR A 50 21.67 -3.37 -1.76
C THR A 50 21.16 -3.84 -3.12
N HIS A 51 22.04 -4.42 -3.92
CA HIS A 51 21.67 -4.96 -5.24
C HIS A 51 20.77 -6.19 -5.12
N GLU A 52 20.86 -6.90 -4.01
CA GLU A 52 20.05 -8.09 -3.77
C GLU A 52 18.98 -7.78 -2.74
N ILE A 53 17.72 -7.96 -3.13
CA ILE A 53 16.60 -7.76 -2.23
C ILE A 53 16.20 -9.10 -1.65
N ASP A 54 16.11 -9.16 -0.34
CA ASP A 54 15.69 -10.38 0.36
C ASP A 54 14.17 -10.51 0.26
N TYR A 55 13.72 -11.60 -0.37
CA TYR A 55 12.30 -11.90 -0.54
C TYR A 55 11.80 -12.99 0.41
N SER A 56 12.57 -13.29 1.46
CA SER A 56 12.11 -14.24 2.48
C SER A 56 10.84 -13.71 3.16
N PHE A 57 10.10 -14.62 3.79
CA PHE A 57 8.87 -14.26 4.49
C PHE A 57 9.12 -13.18 5.55
N ASP A 58 10.15 -13.39 6.37
CA ASP A 58 10.45 -12.44 7.45
C ASP A 58 10.88 -11.08 6.94
N ALA A 59 11.68 -11.04 5.88
CA ALA A 59 12.14 -9.78 5.30
C ALA A 59 10.97 -9.01 4.67
N ARG A 60 10.07 -9.72 3.99
CA ARG A 60 8.89 -9.09 3.39
C ARG A 60 7.95 -8.52 4.45
N LYS A 61 7.76 -9.27 5.55
CA LYS A 61 6.92 -8.82 6.65
C LYS A 61 7.51 -7.59 7.33
N GLU A 62 8.81 -7.60 7.58
CA GLU A 62 9.51 -6.46 8.19
C GLU A 62 9.40 -5.22 7.30
N ARG A 63 9.58 -5.41 5.99
CA ARG A 63 9.46 -4.33 5.01
C ARG A 63 8.05 -3.73 5.02
N ALA A 64 7.02 -4.59 5.01
CA ALA A 64 5.64 -4.13 5.05
C ALA A 64 5.33 -3.37 6.33
N MET A 65 5.91 -3.80 7.45
CA MET A 65 5.74 -3.10 8.73
C MET A 65 6.38 -1.72 8.70
N LYS A 66 7.52 -1.57 8.04
CA LYS A 66 8.16 -0.26 7.85
C LYS A 66 7.25 0.68 7.05
N TYR A 67 6.61 0.15 6.02
CA TYR A 67 5.67 0.95 5.21
C TYR A 67 4.47 1.38 6.05
N ALA A 68 3.94 0.47 6.87
CA ALA A 68 2.82 0.78 7.75
C ALA A 68 3.17 1.89 8.74
N ARG A 69 4.36 1.86 9.30
CA ARG A 69 4.82 2.89 10.23
C ARG A 69 4.99 4.23 9.52
N LEU A 70 5.53 4.21 8.31
CA LEU A 70 5.66 5.42 7.50
C LEU A 70 4.28 6.02 7.21
N CYS A 71 3.32 5.19 6.82
CA CYS A 71 1.96 5.64 6.55
C CYS A 71 1.34 6.27 7.80
N ASN A 72 1.51 5.64 8.95
CA ASN A 72 0.97 6.16 10.20
C ASN A 72 1.57 7.52 10.54
N MET A 73 2.86 7.69 10.33
CA MET A 73 3.51 8.97 10.57
C MET A 73 2.90 10.07 9.70
N LEU A 74 2.69 9.78 8.42
CA LEU A 74 2.11 10.75 7.50
C LEU A 74 0.65 11.06 7.84
N VAL A 75 -0.12 10.02 8.17
CA VAL A 75 -1.52 10.17 8.55
C VAL A 75 -1.65 11.01 9.82
N SER A 76 -0.75 10.82 10.77
CA SER A 76 -0.78 11.58 12.03
C SER A 76 -0.53 13.06 11.80
N GLN A 77 0.02 13.44 10.67
CA GLN A 77 0.24 14.84 10.30
C GLN A 77 -0.92 15.42 9.48
N GLY A 78 -2.02 14.69 9.38
CA GLY A 78 -3.20 15.15 8.68
C GLY A 78 -3.25 14.81 7.20
N LEU A 79 -2.30 14.00 6.72
CA LEU A 79 -2.27 13.62 5.31
C LEU A 79 -3.14 12.40 5.03
N THR A 80 -3.74 12.37 3.86
CA THR A 80 -4.41 11.17 3.36
C THR A 80 -3.42 10.40 2.52
N VAL A 81 -3.20 9.13 2.87
CA VAL A 81 -2.18 8.30 2.25
C VAL A 81 -2.82 7.13 1.51
N VAL A 82 -2.42 6.92 0.28
CA VAL A 82 -2.77 5.74 -0.50
C VAL A 82 -1.50 4.90 -0.63
N CYS A 83 -1.46 3.76 0.01
CA CYS A 83 -0.30 2.88 -0.02
C CYS A 83 -0.65 1.58 -0.74
N CYS A 84 0.11 1.28 -1.79
CA CYS A 84 -0.11 0.11 -2.63
C CYS A 84 1.00 -0.90 -2.40
N THR A 85 0.66 -2.10 -1.99
CA THR A 85 1.63 -3.13 -1.67
C THR A 85 1.06 -4.51 -1.99
N ILE A 86 1.94 -5.50 -2.12
CA ILE A 86 1.51 -6.88 -2.29
C ILE A 86 1.58 -7.67 -0.97
N SER A 87 1.71 -6.98 0.14
CA SER A 87 1.80 -7.64 1.44
C SER A 87 0.41 -7.96 2.00
N MET A 88 0.26 -9.18 2.52
CA MET A 88 -0.98 -9.66 3.12
C MET A 88 -0.71 -10.25 4.51
N PHE A 89 0.08 -9.55 5.31
CA PHE A 89 0.43 -10.01 6.65
C PHE A 89 -0.57 -9.51 7.68
N ASP A 90 -1.14 -10.41 8.45
CA ASP A 90 -2.13 -10.05 9.47
C ASP A 90 -1.57 -9.09 10.51
N ASP A 91 -0.31 -9.26 10.90
CA ASP A 91 0.33 -8.37 11.87
C ASP A 91 0.37 -6.94 11.37
N VAL A 92 0.64 -6.76 10.08
CA VAL A 92 0.70 -5.43 9.47
C VAL A 92 -0.70 -4.81 9.41
N ARG A 93 -1.69 -5.60 9.02
CA ARG A 93 -3.07 -5.13 8.95
C ARG A 93 -3.60 -4.76 10.32
N ASN A 94 -3.29 -5.56 11.32
CA ASN A 94 -3.69 -5.27 12.70
C ASN A 94 -3.03 -3.99 13.20
N TYR A 95 -1.74 -3.80 12.90
CA TYR A 95 -1.05 -2.56 13.23
C TYR A 95 -1.76 -1.35 12.62
N ASN A 96 -2.13 -1.45 11.34
CA ASN A 96 -2.81 -0.36 10.65
C ASN A 96 -4.16 -0.03 11.30
N ARG A 97 -4.93 -1.06 11.66
CA ARG A 97 -6.23 -0.86 12.30
C ARG A 97 -6.09 -0.21 13.67
N GLU A 98 -5.08 -0.60 14.42
CA GLU A 98 -4.88 -0.10 15.78
C GLU A 98 -4.35 1.32 15.82
N HIS A 99 -3.57 1.72 14.82
CA HIS A 99 -2.85 2.98 14.84
C HIS A 99 -3.45 4.07 13.95
N ASN A 100 -4.45 3.76 13.15
CA ASN A 100 -5.08 4.73 12.26
C ASN A 100 -6.58 4.79 12.50
N ALA A 101 -7.07 5.94 12.93
CA ALA A 101 -8.49 6.12 13.22
C ALA A 101 -9.35 5.98 11.96
N ASN A 102 -8.84 6.49 10.83
CA ASN A 102 -9.52 6.41 9.54
C ASN A 102 -8.74 5.46 8.63
N TYR A 103 -9.12 4.20 8.61
CA TYR A 103 -8.38 3.18 7.90
C TYR A 103 -9.31 2.39 6.99
N ILE A 104 -8.90 2.26 5.72
CA ILE A 104 -9.63 1.51 4.71
C ILE A 104 -8.68 0.51 4.07
N GLU A 105 -9.00 -0.77 4.17
CA GLU A 105 -8.29 -1.85 3.49
C GLU A 105 -9.01 -2.18 2.20
N ILE A 106 -8.24 -2.30 1.13
CA ILE A 106 -8.77 -2.72 -0.16
C ILE A 106 -7.94 -3.89 -0.65
N PHE A 107 -8.59 -5.01 -0.89
CA PHE A 107 -7.95 -6.19 -1.48
C PHE A 107 -8.43 -6.33 -2.91
N LEU A 108 -7.48 -6.27 -3.85
CA LEU A 108 -7.80 -6.43 -5.26
C LEU A 108 -7.70 -7.90 -5.64
N GLU A 109 -8.80 -8.47 -6.06
CA GLU A 109 -8.88 -9.84 -6.50
C GLU A 109 -9.30 -9.87 -7.96
N VAL A 110 -8.49 -10.53 -8.78
CA VAL A 110 -8.76 -10.66 -10.21
C VAL A 110 -8.92 -12.14 -10.53
N PRO A 111 -10.00 -12.55 -11.20
CA PRO A 111 -10.18 -13.96 -11.58
C PRO A 111 -8.98 -14.49 -12.36
N MET A 112 -8.65 -15.77 -12.14
CA MET A 112 -7.47 -16.39 -12.71
C MET A 112 -7.45 -16.32 -14.25
N ASP A 113 -8.60 -16.46 -14.88
CA ASP A 113 -8.68 -16.39 -16.33
C ASP A 113 -8.29 -15.01 -16.87
N VAL A 114 -8.64 -13.95 -16.15
CA VAL A 114 -8.25 -12.60 -16.52
C VAL A 114 -6.75 -12.39 -16.33
N LEU A 115 -6.20 -12.91 -15.25
CA LEU A 115 -4.76 -12.84 -15.00
C LEU A 115 -3.98 -13.56 -16.08
N MET A 116 -4.43 -14.74 -16.51
CA MET A 116 -3.77 -15.49 -17.56
C MET A 116 -3.77 -14.73 -18.88
N LYS A 117 -4.86 -14.06 -19.20
CA LYS A 117 -4.93 -13.25 -20.42
C LYS A 117 -3.96 -12.08 -20.40
N ARG A 118 -3.78 -11.45 -19.23
CA ARG A 118 -2.86 -10.32 -19.09
C ARG A 118 -1.40 -10.72 -19.19
N ASN A 119 -1.09 -11.95 -18.84
CA ASN A 119 0.28 -12.45 -18.83
C ASN A 119 0.70 -13.13 -20.14
N GLN A 120 -0.16 -13.13 -21.13
CA GLN A 120 0.17 -13.68 -22.45
C GLN A 120 0.82 -12.67 -23.38
#